data_41a0b57277418f3d5728d81ed237a578
#
_entry.id   41a0b57277418f3d5728d81ed237a578
#
_cell.length_a   1.000
_cell.length_b   1.000
_cell.length_c   1.000
_cell.angle_alpha   90.00
_cell.angle_beta   90.00
_cell.angle_gamma   90.00
#
_symmetry.space_group_name_H-M   'P 1'
#
loop_
_entity.id
_entity.type
_entity.pdbx_description
1 polymer ?
#
loop_
_entity_poly.entity_id
_entity_poly.type
_entity_poly.pdbx_seq_one_letter_code
_entity_poly.pdbx_strand_id
1 'polypeptide(L)'
;ESYGVSIGADKIKKEDRDTMYGYVFQYGKENIDIGGQGTGLNTNSYGLAIYGTKIDNDDFFADGIIGLSLLDIDHNRVTFGNTLTGDREGRQIFGSVNFGKRLHDEKMNLNPGVKLDFGYTKLKAFREKTITGDSITDVLIYRDQNIKSALASIGFLFDTTDKREDKIINHHGRL
;
A
#
# COMPACT_ATOMS: atom_id res chain seq x y z
N GLU A 1 4.84 -1.09 -15.21
CA GLU A 1 3.63 -1.95 -15.02
C GLU A 1 3.62 -2.56 -13.64
N SER A 2 2.43 -2.62 -13.00
CA SER A 2 2.27 -3.27 -11.70
C SER A 2 1.04 -4.18 -11.69
N TYR A 3 1.16 -5.31 -11.04
CA TYR A 3 0.05 -6.20 -10.77
C TYR A 3 0.24 -6.92 -9.44
N GLY A 4 -0.85 -7.41 -8.88
CA GLY A 4 -0.80 -8.13 -7.62
C GLY A 4 -2.05 -8.95 -7.38
N VAL A 5 -1.94 -9.84 -6.44
CA VAL A 5 -3.03 -10.67 -5.94
C VAL A 5 -3.02 -10.67 -4.42
N SER A 6 -4.19 -10.65 -3.83
CA SER A 6 -4.35 -10.80 -2.39
C SER A 6 -5.41 -11.86 -2.08
N ILE A 7 -5.16 -12.62 -1.03
CA ILE A 7 -6.09 -13.61 -0.49
C ILE A 7 -6.11 -13.48 1.03
N GLY A 8 -7.29 -13.51 1.60
CA GLY A 8 -7.46 -13.34 3.03
C GLY A 8 -8.73 -13.99 3.54
N ALA A 9 -8.88 -13.96 4.84
CA ALA A 9 -10.09 -14.35 5.52
C ALA A 9 -10.37 -13.41 6.68
N ASP A 10 -11.64 -13.15 6.92
CA ASP A 10 -12.10 -12.35 8.02
C ASP A 10 -13.24 -13.02 8.78
N LYS A 11 -13.52 -12.50 9.94
CA LYS A 11 -14.57 -12.96 10.83
C LYS A 11 -15.23 -11.77 11.50
N ILE A 12 -16.54 -11.77 11.48
CA ILE A 12 -17.38 -10.87 12.27
C ILE A 12 -17.62 -11.52 13.64
N LYS A 13 -17.44 -10.78 14.71
CA LYS A 13 -17.67 -11.26 16.06
C LYS A 13 -19.17 -11.49 16.28
N LYS A 14 -19.56 -12.70 16.71
CA LYS A 14 -20.98 -13.09 16.84
C LYS A 14 -21.76 -12.27 17.89
N GLU A 15 -21.08 -11.88 18.95
CA GLU A 15 -21.66 -11.11 20.07
C GLU A 15 -21.65 -9.59 19.81
N ASP A 16 -20.86 -9.15 18.83
CA ASP A 16 -20.65 -7.76 18.49
C ASP A 16 -20.44 -7.70 16.96
N ARG A 17 -21.54 -7.55 16.24
CA ARG A 17 -21.55 -7.53 14.76
C ARG A 17 -20.81 -6.34 14.15
N ASP A 18 -20.53 -5.36 14.99
CA ASP A 18 -19.82 -4.14 14.59
C ASP A 18 -18.30 -4.30 14.70
N THR A 19 -17.84 -5.49 15.09
CA THR A 19 -16.42 -5.84 15.14
C THR A 19 -16.08 -6.93 14.10
N MET A 20 -15.16 -6.60 13.19
CA MET A 20 -14.59 -7.52 12.22
C MET A 20 -13.06 -7.51 12.34
N TYR A 21 -12.44 -8.66 12.14
CA TYR A 21 -10.98 -8.81 12.05
C TYR A 21 -10.60 -9.92 11.10
N GLY A 22 -9.43 -9.78 10.52
CA GLY A 22 -8.97 -10.72 9.53
C GLY A 22 -7.48 -10.66 9.28
N TYR A 23 -7.05 -11.48 8.34
CA TYR A 23 -5.69 -11.49 7.82
C TYR A 23 -5.70 -11.57 6.31
N VAL A 24 -4.64 -11.08 5.69
CA VAL A 24 -4.47 -11.07 4.25
C VAL A 24 -3.02 -11.39 3.90
N PHE A 25 -2.85 -12.29 2.94
CA PHE A 25 -1.59 -12.51 2.25
C PHE A 25 -1.63 -11.78 0.91
N GLN A 26 -0.52 -11.14 0.54
CA GLN A 26 -0.40 -10.35 -0.68
C GLN A 26 0.86 -10.76 -1.44
N TYR A 27 0.73 -10.82 -2.76
CA TYR A 27 1.84 -10.87 -3.70
C TYR A 27 1.71 -9.72 -4.67
N GLY A 28 2.78 -9.01 -4.91
CA GLY A 28 2.83 -7.93 -5.89
C GLY A 28 4.08 -8.02 -6.75
N LYS A 29 3.96 -7.61 -8.00
CA LYS A 29 5.06 -7.41 -8.92
C LYS A 29 4.96 -6.05 -9.57
N GLU A 30 6.06 -5.35 -9.58
CA GLU A 30 6.18 -4.03 -10.19
C GLU A 30 7.39 -4.00 -11.11
N ASN A 31 7.18 -3.53 -12.36
CA ASN A 31 8.21 -3.30 -13.35
C ASN A 31 8.23 -1.82 -13.68
N ILE A 32 9.38 -1.19 -13.44
CA ILE A 32 9.61 0.23 -13.69
C ILE A 32 10.70 0.35 -14.75
N ASP A 33 10.38 0.92 -15.90
CA ASP A 33 11.33 1.25 -16.95
C ASP A 33 11.77 2.71 -16.79
N ILE A 34 13.07 2.96 -16.85
CA ILE A 34 13.66 4.28 -16.68
C ILE A 34 14.35 4.68 -18.01
N GLY A 35 13.78 5.64 -18.72
CA GLY A 35 14.44 6.30 -19.86
C GLY A 35 14.57 5.51 -21.16
N GLY A 36 13.84 4.41 -21.35
CA GLY A 36 13.71 3.75 -22.66
C GLY A 36 14.97 3.03 -23.21
N GLN A 37 16.04 2.94 -22.42
CA GLN A 37 17.31 2.29 -22.83
C GLN A 37 17.59 0.97 -22.10
N GLY A 38 16.57 0.35 -21.51
CA GLY A 38 16.69 -0.90 -20.75
C GLY A 38 17.18 -0.74 -19.32
N THR A 39 17.27 0.50 -18.81
CA THR A 39 17.45 0.74 -17.38
C THR A 39 16.11 0.58 -16.69
N GLY A 40 16.05 -0.20 -15.62
CA GLY A 40 14.80 -0.45 -14.93
C GLY A 40 14.95 -1.18 -13.60
N LEU A 41 13.83 -1.33 -12.92
CA LEU A 41 13.69 -2.04 -11.66
C LEU A 41 12.54 -3.03 -11.79
N ASN A 42 12.76 -4.25 -11.33
CA ASN A 42 11.72 -5.26 -11.16
C ASN A 42 11.63 -5.57 -9.66
N THR A 43 10.45 -5.42 -9.08
CA THR A 43 10.25 -5.68 -7.66
C THR A 43 9.19 -6.76 -7.49
N ASN A 44 9.52 -7.82 -6.77
CA ASN A 44 8.56 -8.78 -6.24
C ASN A 44 8.35 -8.49 -4.76
N SER A 45 7.11 -8.49 -4.32
CA SER A 45 6.74 -8.26 -2.93
C SER A 45 5.84 -9.36 -2.40
N TYR A 46 6.13 -9.82 -1.19
CA TYR A 46 5.35 -10.83 -0.47
C TYR A 46 4.96 -10.25 0.88
N GLY A 47 3.68 -10.09 1.14
CA GLY A 47 3.16 -9.44 2.33
C GLY A 47 2.20 -10.31 3.11
N LEU A 48 2.21 -10.13 4.43
CA LEU A 48 1.20 -10.66 5.35
C LEU A 48 0.74 -9.50 6.25
N ALA A 49 -0.56 -9.33 6.38
CA ALA A 49 -1.14 -8.32 7.26
C ALA A 49 -2.32 -8.86 8.05
N ILE A 50 -2.54 -8.25 9.21
CA ILE A 50 -3.76 -8.39 9.99
C ILE A 50 -4.49 -7.06 9.97
N TYR A 51 -5.81 -7.11 9.97
CA TYR A 51 -6.65 -5.93 9.96
C TYR A 51 -7.88 -6.11 10.82
N GLY A 52 -8.49 -5.02 11.18
CA GLY A 52 -9.75 -5.04 11.91
C GLY A 52 -10.46 -3.71 11.80
N THR A 53 -11.77 -3.78 12.02
CA THR A 53 -12.66 -2.62 12.12
C THR A 53 -13.58 -2.80 13.30
N LYS A 54 -13.91 -1.70 13.95
CA LYS A 54 -14.90 -1.64 15.01
C LYS A 54 -15.74 -0.38 14.85
N ILE A 55 -17.04 -0.54 15.06
CA ILE A 55 -17.99 0.57 15.15
C ILE A 55 -18.63 0.47 16.53
N ASP A 56 -18.74 1.57 17.24
CA ASP A 56 -19.40 1.61 18.54
C ASP A 56 -20.88 2.02 18.42
N ASN A 57 -21.59 2.01 19.56
CA ASN A 57 -23.02 2.36 19.61
C ASN A 57 -23.30 3.85 19.32
N ASP A 58 -22.29 4.70 19.36
CA ASP A 58 -22.36 6.13 19.07
C ASP A 58 -21.91 6.46 17.64
N ASP A 59 -21.80 5.44 16.77
CA ASP A 59 -21.38 5.53 15.39
C ASP A 59 -19.92 5.98 15.17
N PHE A 60 -19.07 5.92 16.19
CA PHE A 60 -17.63 6.05 15.99
C PHE A 60 -17.07 4.76 15.40
N PHE A 61 -16.20 4.90 14.42
CA PHE A 61 -15.50 3.77 13.82
C PHE A 61 -13.98 3.89 13.99
N ALA A 62 -13.36 2.74 14.12
CA ALA A 62 -11.91 2.58 14.11
C ALA A 62 -11.54 1.42 13.18
N ASP A 63 -10.70 1.69 12.18
CA ASP A 63 -10.15 0.70 11.28
C ASP A 63 -8.64 0.65 11.45
N GLY A 64 -8.06 -0.52 11.37
CA GLY A 64 -6.62 -0.67 11.46
C GLY A 64 -6.10 -1.83 10.64
N ILE A 65 -4.90 -1.67 10.11
CA ILE A 65 -4.11 -2.71 9.45
C ILE A 65 -2.66 -2.57 9.87
N ILE A 66 -2.01 -3.70 10.11
CA ILE A 66 -0.55 -3.77 10.27
C ILE A 66 -0.04 -4.99 9.52
N GLY A 67 1.08 -4.82 8.83
CA GLY A 67 1.64 -5.88 8.00
C GLY A 67 3.15 -5.82 7.88
N LEU A 68 3.69 -6.92 7.36
CA LEU A 68 5.08 -7.13 7.03
C LEU A 68 5.19 -7.51 5.56
N SER A 69 6.23 -7.02 4.88
CA SER A 69 6.53 -7.44 3.50
C SER A 69 8.01 -7.78 3.34
N LEU A 70 8.26 -8.74 2.50
CA LEU A 70 9.57 -9.05 1.93
C LEU A 70 9.59 -8.50 0.51
N LEU A 71 10.68 -7.82 0.17
CA LEU A 71 10.90 -7.21 -1.14
C LEU A 71 12.12 -7.83 -1.78
N ASP A 72 11.98 -8.21 -3.04
CA ASP A 72 13.05 -8.72 -3.88
C ASP A 72 13.13 -7.82 -5.12
N ILE A 73 14.25 -7.13 -5.27
CA ILE A 73 14.41 -6.03 -6.22
C ILE A 73 15.57 -6.33 -7.15
N ASP A 74 15.27 -6.56 -8.41
CA ASP A 74 16.25 -6.67 -9.49
C ASP A 74 16.45 -5.31 -10.15
N HIS A 75 17.68 -4.90 -10.24
CA HIS A 75 18.08 -3.64 -10.86
C HIS A 75 18.88 -3.88 -12.14
N ASN A 76 18.49 -3.23 -13.22
CA ASN A 76 19.23 -3.19 -14.47
C ASN A 76 19.60 -1.74 -14.81
N ARG A 77 20.86 -1.49 -15.12
CA ARG A 77 21.32 -0.18 -15.57
C ARG A 77 22.14 -0.31 -16.85
N VAL A 78 21.72 0.41 -17.87
CA VAL A 78 22.44 0.51 -19.14
C VAL A 78 23.21 1.83 -19.17
N THR A 79 24.51 1.76 -19.40
CA THR A 79 25.41 2.92 -19.49
C THR A 79 26.56 2.65 -20.45
N PHE A 80 26.82 3.59 -21.38
CA PHE A 80 27.89 3.53 -22.35
C PHE A 80 28.03 2.17 -23.09
N GLY A 81 26.87 1.57 -23.47
CA GLY A 81 26.86 0.28 -24.18
C GLY A 81 27.06 -0.95 -23.27
N ASN A 82 27.18 -0.77 -21.98
CA ASN A 82 27.32 -1.83 -20.98
C ASN A 82 26.03 -2.02 -20.20
N THR A 83 25.72 -3.25 -19.81
CA THR A 83 24.61 -3.59 -18.93
C THR A 83 25.14 -4.05 -17.60
N LEU A 84 24.71 -3.37 -16.54
CA LEU A 84 24.99 -3.70 -15.17
C LEU A 84 23.70 -4.18 -14.49
N THR A 85 23.83 -5.13 -13.59
CA THR A 85 22.71 -5.67 -12.81
C THR A 85 23.06 -5.73 -11.34
N GLY A 86 22.05 -5.74 -10.51
CA GLY A 86 22.21 -5.95 -9.06
C GLY A 86 20.93 -6.40 -8.43
N ASP A 87 21.04 -7.27 -7.46
CA ASP A 87 19.92 -7.85 -6.72
C ASP A 87 19.90 -7.25 -5.31
N ARG A 88 18.75 -6.84 -4.84
CA ARG A 88 18.57 -6.19 -3.55
C ARG A 88 17.37 -6.73 -2.81
N GLU A 89 17.59 -7.16 -1.59
CA GLU A 89 16.51 -7.57 -0.69
C GLU A 89 16.07 -6.42 0.20
N GLY A 90 14.77 -6.40 0.51
CA GLY A 90 14.17 -5.48 1.45
C GLY A 90 13.19 -6.14 2.41
N ARG A 91 12.97 -5.47 3.53
CA ARG A 91 11.93 -5.84 4.51
C ARG A 91 11.18 -4.58 4.89
N GLN A 92 9.87 -4.69 4.94
CA GLN A 92 9.00 -3.56 5.26
C GLN A 92 8.04 -3.94 6.39
N ILE A 93 7.84 -3.00 7.31
CA ILE A 93 6.71 -2.96 8.23
C ILE A 93 5.86 -1.79 7.81
N PHE A 94 4.56 -2.00 7.68
CA PHE A 94 3.62 -0.94 7.34
C PHE A 94 2.35 -1.05 8.18
N GLY A 95 1.64 0.04 8.29
CA GLY A 95 0.35 0.04 8.94
C GLY A 95 -0.42 1.30 8.68
N SER A 96 -1.70 1.23 8.98
CA SER A 96 -2.65 2.33 8.88
C SER A 96 -3.66 2.22 9.99
N VAL A 97 -4.05 3.36 10.54
CA VAL A 97 -5.21 3.47 11.43
C VAL A 97 -6.08 4.61 10.93
N ASN A 98 -7.39 4.39 10.98
CA ASN A 98 -8.41 5.34 10.55
C ASN A 98 -9.47 5.43 11.63
N PHE A 99 -9.78 6.64 12.06
CA PHE A 99 -10.79 6.93 13.08
C PHE A 99 -11.77 7.96 12.53
N GLY A 100 -13.02 7.76 12.81
CA GLY A 100 -14.04 8.71 12.38
C GLY A 100 -15.39 8.46 13.03
N LYS A 101 -16.37 9.21 12.57
CA LYS A 101 -17.74 9.09 13.00
C LYS A 101 -18.67 9.00 11.81
N ARG A 102 -19.67 8.14 11.88
CA ARG A 102 -20.78 8.09 10.91
C ARG A 102 -21.86 9.05 11.37
N LEU A 103 -22.10 10.08 10.61
CA LEU A 103 -23.20 11.01 10.81
C LEU A 103 -24.31 10.66 9.82
N HIS A 104 -25.43 10.25 10.35
CA HIS A 104 -26.57 9.73 9.60
C HIS A 104 -27.73 10.70 9.69
N ASP A 105 -28.28 11.11 8.55
CA ASP A 105 -29.52 11.82 8.47
C ASP A 105 -30.38 11.15 7.38
N GLU A 106 -31.69 11.43 7.33
CA GLU A 106 -32.63 10.79 6.39
C GLU A 106 -32.23 10.92 4.92
N LYS A 107 -31.45 11.96 4.58
CA LYS A 107 -31.06 12.28 3.19
C LYS A 107 -29.56 12.24 2.93
N MET A 108 -28.75 12.22 3.99
CA MET A 108 -27.30 12.36 3.85
C MET A 108 -26.55 11.52 4.87
N ASN A 109 -25.54 10.83 4.41
CA ASN A 109 -24.52 10.18 5.26
C ASN A 109 -23.21 10.96 5.11
N LEU A 110 -22.65 11.36 6.23
CA LEU A 110 -21.36 12.04 6.26
C LEU A 110 -20.43 11.29 7.22
N ASN A 111 -19.26 10.89 6.74
CA ASN A 111 -18.27 10.16 7.50
C ASN A 111 -16.96 10.96 7.59
N PRO A 112 -16.85 11.93 8.50
CA PRO A 112 -15.58 12.59 8.77
C PRO A 112 -14.61 11.61 9.45
N GLY A 113 -13.33 11.72 9.09
CA GLY A 113 -12.31 10.84 9.65
C GLY A 113 -10.88 11.38 9.54
N VAL A 114 -10.02 10.79 10.35
CA VAL A 114 -8.58 11.02 10.38
C VAL A 114 -7.89 9.69 10.14
N LYS A 115 -6.96 9.68 9.19
CA LYS A 115 -6.16 8.50 8.85
C LYS A 115 -4.69 8.78 9.11
N LEU A 116 -4.00 7.83 9.72
CA LEU A 116 -2.57 7.83 9.92
C LEU A 116 -1.97 6.59 9.25
N ASP A 117 -1.09 6.81 8.29
CA ASP A 117 -0.34 5.77 7.62
C ASP A 117 1.13 5.84 8.07
N PHE A 118 1.76 4.71 8.26
CA PHE A 118 3.18 4.60 8.59
C PHE A 118 3.85 3.44 7.88
N GLY A 119 5.12 3.60 7.61
CA GLY A 119 5.95 2.59 6.99
C GLY A 119 7.41 2.70 7.41
N TYR A 120 8.05 1.55 7.54
CA TYR A 120 9.48 1.42 7.75
C TYR A 120 10.02 0.34 6.83
N THR A 121 10.91 0.72 5.91
CA THR A 121 11.53 -0.21 4.96
C THR A 121 13.03 -0.21 5.17
N LYS A 122 13.58 -1.41 5.36
CA LYS A 122 15.03 -1.63 5.38
C LYS A 122 15.43 -2.35 4.10
N LEU A 123 16.32 -1.74 3.32
CA LEU A 123 16.90 -2.29 2.11
C LEU A 123 18.36 -2.66 2.39
N LYS A 124 18.78 -3.87 1.99
CA LYS A 124 20.16 -4.33 2.13
C LYS A 124 21.09 -3.62 1.15
N ALA A 125 22.36 -3.56 1.48
CA ALA A 125 23.42 -3.16 0.58
C ALA A 125 23.49 -4.12 -0.61
N PHE A 126 23.86 -3.61 -1.79
CA PHE A 126 24.21 -4.42 -2.93
C PHE A 126 25.30 -3.75 -3.78
N ARG A 127 25.90 -4.51 -4.66
CA ARG A 127 26.89 -4.04 -5.64
C ARG A 127 26.46 -4.50 -7.01
N GLU A 128 26.51 -3.59 -7.98
CA GLU A 128 26.28 -3.92 -9.37
C GLU A 128 27.36 -4.86 -9.91
N LYS A 129 26.97 -5.69 -10.86
CA LYS A 129 27.85 -6.58 -11.64
C LYS A 129 27.67 -6.29 -13.12
N THR A 130 28.73 -6.28 -13.87
CA THR A 130 28.68 -6.15 -15.32
C THR A 130 28.25 -7.48 -15.93
N ILE A 131 27.23 -7.47 -16.80
CA ILE A 131 26.79 -8.64 -17.56
C ILE A 131 27.44 -8.65 -18.95
N THR A 132 27.41 -7.49 -19.62
CA THR A 132 27.94 -7.34 -21.00
C THR A 132 28.79 -6.10 -21.11
N GLY A 133 29.87 -6.17 -21.87
CA GLY A 133 30.80 -5.09 -22.12
C GLY A 133 32.17 -5.30 -21.46
N ASP A 134 33.06 -4.33 -21.66
CA ASP A 134 34.40 -4.35 -21.09
C ASP A 134 34.37 -4.08 -19.58
N SER A 135 35.45 -4.46 -18.90
CA SER A 135 35.56 -4.24 -17.42
C SER A 135 35.40 -2.77 -17.09
N ILE A 136 34.28 -2.44 -16.40
CA ILE A 136 33.91 -1.05 -16.12
C ILE A 136 34.36 -0.66 -14.72
N THR A 137 34.88 0.54 -14.63
CA THR A 137 35.20 1.21 -13.37
C THR A 137 33.97 1.82 -12.69
N ASP A 138 32.84 1.95 -13.39
CA ASP A 138 31.62 2.67 -12.91
C ASP A 138 30.57 1.76 -12.25
N VAL A 139 30.99 0.71 -11.58
CA VAL A 139 30.12 -0.15 -10.78
C VAL A 139 29.64 0.61 -9.53
N LEU A 140 28.33 0.76 -9.38
CA LEU A 140 27.77 1.40 -8.20
C LEU A 140 27.67 0.41 -7.04
N ILE A 141 27.98 0.94 -5.86
CA ILE A 141 27.83 0.24 -4.59
C ILE A 141 26.79 0.98 -3.76
N TYR A 142 25.71 0.32 -3.48
CA TYR A 142 24.63 0.84 -2.63
C TYR A 142 24.78 0.30 -1.23
N ARG A 143 24.70 1.19 -0.24
CA ARG A 143 24.72 0.82 1.19
C ARG A 143 23.32 0.42 1.66
N ASP A 144 23.27 -0.14 2.85
CA ASP A 144 22.00 -0.34 3.56
C ASP A 144 21.22 0.98 3.66
N GLN A 145 19.94 0.93 3.42
CA GLN A 145 19.05 2.08 3.52
C GLN A 145 17.87 1.77 4.44
N ASN A 146 17.52 2.76 5.24
CA ASN A 146 16.34 2.73 6.07
C ASN A 146 15.43 3.89 5.66
N ILE A 147 14.24 3.54 5.19
CA ILE A 147 13.24 4.49 4.72
C ILE A 147 12.10 4.50 5.73
N LYS A 148 11.77 5.68 6.23
CA LYS A 148 10.65 5.90 7.15
C LYS A 148 9.63 6.78 6.44
N SER A 149 8.37 6.41 6.51
CA SER A 149 7.26 7.19 5.99
C SER A 149 6.17 7.34 7.04
N ALA A 150 5.58 8.51 7.11
CA ALA A 150 4.40 8.77 7.91
C ALA A 150 3.54 9.81 7.17
N LEU A 151 2.24 9.55 7.11
CA LEU A 151 1.26 10.44 6.49
C LEU A 151 0.05 10.54 7.40
N ALA A 152 -0.37 11.76 7.70
CA ALA A 152 -1.64 12.05 8.35
C ALA A 152 -2.59 12.69 7.33
N SER A 153 -3.81 12.20 7.28
CA SER A 153 -4.86 12.68 6.38
C SER A 153 -6.13 12.95 7.17
N ILE A 154 -6.82 14.03 6.82
CA ILE A 154 -8.15 14.36 7.32
C ILE A 154 -9.05 14.43 6.10
N GLY A 155 -10.22 13.84 6.19
CA GLY A 155 -11.17 13.85 5.09
C GLY A 155 -12.56 13.47 5.51
N PHE A 156 -13.46 13.46 4.56
CA PHE A 156 -14.80 12.96 4.75
C PHE A 156 -15.34 12.29 3.48
N LEU A 157 -16.18 11.28 3.70
CA LEU A 157 -17.00 10.68 2.67
C LEU A 157 -18.42 11.19 2.86
N PHE A 158 -19.10 11.51 1.77
CA PHE A 158 -20.51 11.84 1.83
C PHE A 158 -21.30 11.07 0.78
N ASP A 159 -22.49 10.67 1.18
CA ASP A 159 -23.51 10.06 0.32
C ASP A 159 -24.81 10.80 0.51
N THR A 160 -25.46 11.19 -0.58
CA THR A 160 -26.79 11.75 -0.51
C THR A 160 -27.74 10.96 -1.40
N THR A 161 -28.96 10.74 -0.92
CA THR A 161 -30.02 10.05 -1.67
C THR A 161 -31.21 11.00 -1.84
N ASP A 162 -31.49 11.37 -3.08
CA ASP A 162 -32.68 12.13 -3.46
C ASP A 162 -33.71 11.16 -4.06
N LYS A 163 -34.85 10.99 -3.37
CA LYS A 163 -35.96 10.15 -3.84
C LYS A 163 -37.02 11.05 -4.49
N ARG A 164 -37.19 10.90 -5.78
CA ARG A 164 -38.31 11.51 -6.54
C ARG A 164 -39.28 10.42 -6.98
N GLU A 165 -40.53 10.77 -7.29
CA GLU A 165 -41.62 9.83 -7.58
C GLU A 165 -41.23 8.71 -8.58
N ASP A 166 -40.36 9.01 -9.57
CA ASP A 166 -39.94 8.06 -10.60
C ASP A 166 -38.44 7.73 -10.61
N LYS A 167 -37.61 8.31 -9.70
CA LYS A 167 -36.16 8.17 -9.74
C LYS A 167 -35.55 8.25 -8.35
N ILE A 168 -34.49 7.42 -8.12
CA ILE A 168 -33.61 7.53 -6.99
C ILE A 168 -32.27 8.02 -7.53
N ILE A 169 -31.79 9.15 -7.03
CA ILE A 169 -30.50 9.74 -7.42
C ILE A 169 -29.57 9.68 -6.20
N ASN A 170 -28.44 9.00 -6.38
CA ASN A 170 -27.41 8.90 -5.34
C ASN A 170 -26.20 9.73 -5.79
N HIS A 171 -25.73 10.60 -4.91
CA HIS A 171 -24.51 11.36 -5.10
C HIS A 171 -23.47 10.90 -4.09
N HIS A 172 -22.28 10.55 -4.56
CA HIS A 172 -21.16 10.13 -3.73
C HIS A 172 -20.00 11.09 -3.94
N GLY A 173 -19.30 11.41 -2.88
CA GLY A 173 -18.11 12.23 -2.95
C GLY A 173 -17.11 11.92 -1.84
N ARG A 174 -15.84 12.21 -2.13
CA ARG A 174 -14.73 12.09 -1.18
C ARG A 174 -13.85 13.33 -1.29
N LEU A 175 -13.53 13.94 -0.15
CA LEU A 175 -12.58 15.03 0.01
C LEU A 175 -11.56 14.67 1.08
#